data_115dc6a92a11c6696cf67d116e711069
#
_entry.id   115dc6a92a11c6696cf67d116e711069
#
_cell.length_a   1.000
_cell.length_b   1.000
_cell.length_c   1.000
_cell.angle_alpha   90.00
_cell.angle_beta   90.00
_cell.angle_gamma   90.00
#
_symmetry.space_group_name_H-M   'P 1'
#
loop_
_entity.id
_entity.type
_entity.pdbx_description
1 polymer ?
#
loop_
_entity_poly.entity_id
_entity_poly.type
_entity_poly.pdbx_seq_one_letter_code
_entity_poly.pdbx_strand_id
1 'polypeptide(L)'
;MRILKPKDKAALNRHKRAGGSEAELQSLCEQYLTLRQIPFLHIPAMTLNAAFHRRQMSGAELGAARAASEYLAGFPDICCFYRGRYFAFELKSAKGVFTHNQRKWQRDILVTEIRDFETFKMLLDKWCKEVDEWILKLKATP
;
A
#
# COMPACT_ATOMS: atom_id res chain seq x y z
N MET A 1 -19.88 13.34 0.03
CA MET A 1 -19.47 12.10 0.71
C MET A 1 -19.77 10.91 -0.22
N ARG A 2 -18.75 10.23 -0.78
CA ARG A 2 -18.98 9.04 -1.61
C ARG A 2 -19.29 7.86 -0.69
N ILE A 3 -20.45 7.26 -0.86
CA ILE A 3 -20.88 6.08 -0.12
C ILE A 3 -20.20 4.86 -0.72
N LEU A 4 -19.62 4.00 0.11
CA LEU A 4 -19.05 2.72 -0.31
C LEU A 4 -20.09 1.90 -1.10
N LYS A 5 -19.67 1.34 -2.23
CA LYS A 5 -20.55 0.48 -3.06
C LYS A 5 -20.96 -0.78 -2.27
N PRO A 6 -22.11 -1.39 -2.55
CA PRO A 6 -22.60 -2.57 -1.81
C PRO A 6 -21.59 -3.72 -1.73
N LYS A 7 -20.84 -3.99 -2.83
CA LYS A 7 -19.79 -5.02 -2.86
C LYS A 7 -18.64 -4.73 -1.89
N ASP A 8 -18.33 -3.46 -1.66
CA ASP A 8 -17.24 -3.03 -0.79
C ASP A 8 -17.64 -3.16 0.69
N LYS A 9 -18.93 -2.93 0.99
CA LYS A 9 -19.50 -3.24 2.33
C LYS A 9 -19.46 -4.72 2.63
N ALA A 10 -19.73 -5.59 1.64
CA ALA A 10 -19.65 -7.04 1.81
C ALA A 10 -18.20 -7.50 2.04
N ALA A 11 -17.22 -6.94 1.32
CA ALA A 11 -15.80 -7.20 1.52
C ALA A 11 -15.35 -6.77 2.92
N LEU A 12 -15.73 -5.57 3.36
CA LEU A 12 -15.45 -5.07 4.71
C LEU A 12 -16.01 -6.00 5.80
N ASN A 13 -17.22 -6.51 5.62
CA ASN A 13 -17.84 -7.43 6.58
C ASN A 13 -17.14 -8.79 6.62
N ARG A 14 -16.62 -9.28 5.47
CA ARG A 14 -15.80 -10.51 5.44
C ARG A 14 -14.49 -10.32 6.19
N HIS A 15 -13.80 -9.19 5.97
CA HIS A 15 -12.57 -8.86 6.70
C HIS A 15 -12.77 -8.77 8.21
N LYS A 16 -13.91 -8.23 8.66
CA LYS A 16 -14.25 -8.17 10.08
C LYS A 16 -14.51 -9.54 10.71
N ARG A 17 -14.96 -10.54 9.92
CA ARG A 17 -15.40 -11.84 10.44
C ARG A 17 -14.36 -12.96 10.41
N ALA A 18 -13.45 -13.00 9.44
CA ALA A 18 -12.59 -14.17 9.22
C ALA A 18 -11.31 -13.92 8.40
N GLY A 19 -10.72 -12.76 8.42
CA GLY A 19 -9.50 -12.51 7.66
C GLY A 19 -9.73 -12.72 6.16
N GLY A 20 -10.26 -11.72 5.48
CA GLY A 20 -10.39 -11.69 4.03
C GLY A 20 -9.03 -11.83 3.34
N SER A 21 -9.02 -12.01 2.02
CA SER A 21 -7.80 -12.11 1.24
C SER A 21 -7.00 -10.80 1.27
N GLU A 22 -5.68 -10.87 1.04
CA GLU A 22 -4.83 -9.68 0.89
C GLU A 22 -5.36 -8.75 -0.22
N ALA A 23 -5.89 -9.31 -1.31
CA ALA A 23 -6.47 -8.53 -2.40
C ALA A 23 -7.75 -7.75 -1.98
N GLU A 24 -8.60 -8.34 -1.14
CA GLU A 24 -9.76 -7.62 -0.58
C GLU A 24 -9.33 -6.51 0.37
N LEU A 25 -8.36 -6.78 1.24
CA LEU A 25 -7.78 -5.80 2.15
C LEU A 25 -7.17 -4.63 1.38
N GLN A 26 -6.38 -4.92 0.35
CA GLN A 26 -5.79 -3.93 -0.52
C GLN A 26 -6.84 -3.03 -1.17
N SER A 27 -7.88 -3.63 -1.76
CA SER A 27 -8.98 -2.88 -2.39
C SER A 27 -9.67 -1.93 -1.41
N LEU A 28 -9.87 -2.33 -0.17
CA LEU A 28 -10.47 -1.49 0.88
C LEU A 28 -9.54 -0.33 1.26
N CYS A 29 -8.24 -0.59 1.43
CA CYS A 29 -7.24 0.44 1.75
C CYS A 29 -7.16 1.49 0.64
N GLU A 30 -7.07 1.07 -0.62
CA GLU A 30 -7.00 1.98 -1.78
C GLU A 30 -8.27 2.83 -1.92
N GLN A 31 -9.44 2.24 -1.70
CA GLN A 31 -10.70 3.00 -1.68
C GLN A 31 -10.72 4.04 -0.57
N TYR A 32 -10.23 3.70 0.62
CA TYR A 32 -10.16 4.63 1.74
C TYR A 32 -9.20 5.78 1.45
N LEU A 33 -8.01 5.51 0.91
CA LEU A 33 -7.07 6.55 0.48
C LEU A 33 -7.70 7.48 -0.57
N THR A 34 -8.40 6.90 -1.54
CA THR A 34 -9.13 7.66 -2.57
C THR A 34 -10.22 8.56 -1.96
N LEU A 35 -11.00 8.05 -1.01
CA LEU A 35 -12.01 8.83 -0.28
C LEU A 35 -11.40 9.98 0.52
N ARG A 36 -10.24 9.75 1.11
CA ARG A 36 -9.49 10.75 1.87
C ARG A 36 -8.69 11.70 0.99
N GLN A 37 -8.69 11.49 -0.35
CA GLN A 37 -7.89 12.26 -1.31
C GLN A 37 -6.38 12.22 -1.00
N ILE A 38 -5.90 11.11 -0.46
CA ILE A 38 -4.50 10.88 -0.16
C ILE A 38 -3.86 10.18 -1.37
N PRO A 39 -2.87 10.78 -2.04
CA PRO A 39 -2.15 10.14 -3.13
C PRO A 39 -1.43 8.88 -2.66
N PHE A 40 -1.48 7.83 -3.45
CA PHE A 40 -0.78 6.59 -3.14
C PHE A 40 -0.23 5.92 -4.39
N LEU A 41 0.77 5.09 -4.18
CA LEU A 41 1.40 4.24 -5.16
C LEU A 41 1.18 2.77 -4.78
N HIS A 42 0.74 2.00 -5.75
CA HIS A 42 0.68 0.55 -5.68
C HIS A 42 1.46 -0.02 -6.86
N ILE A 43 2.45 -0.87 -6.59
CA ILE A 43 3.24 -1.56 -7.62
C ILE A 43 2.89 -3.04 -7.56
N PRO A 44 1.94 -3.52 -8.38
CA PRO A 44 1.58 -4.92 -8.37
C PRO A 44 2.71 -5.73 -9.00
N ALA A 45 3.35 -6.61 -8.23
CA ALA A 45 4.42 -7.49 -8.69
C ALA A 45 4.03 -8.31 -9.93
N MET A 46 2.77 -8.72 -10.04
CA MET A 46 2.24 -9.47 -11.18
C MET A 46 2.05 -8.61 -12.45
N THR A 47 1.87 -7.30 -12.34
CA THR A 47 1.63 -6.44 -13.51
C THR A 47 2.92 -6.23 -14.30
N LEU A 48 4.06 -6.17 -13.64
CA LEU A 48 5.36 -6.16 -14.30
C LEU A 48 5.56 -7.44 -15.10
N ASN A 49 5.34 -8.61 -14.51
CA ASN A 49 5.45 -9.90 -15.20
C ASN A 49 4.45 -10.04 -16.36
N ALA A 50 3.19 -9.61 -16.20
CA ALA A 50 2.19 -9.68 -17.26
C ALA A 50 2.48 -8.70 -18.42
N ALA A 51 3.05 -7.52 -18.14
CA ALA A 51 3.51 -6.59 -19.17
C ALA A 51 4.65 -7.18 -20.00
N PHE A 52 5.55 -7.98 -19.38
CA PHE A 52 6.65 -8.66 -20.07
C PHE A 52 6.18 -9.75 -21.02
N HIS A 53 5.10 -10.45 -20.69
CA HIS A 53 4.56 -11.53 -21.53
C HIS A 53 3.71 -11.03 -22.71
N ARG A 54 3.24 -9.80 -22.71
CA ARG A 54 2.32 -9.25 -23.73
C ARG A 54 3.00 -8.42 -24.82
N ARG A 55 4.26 -8.02 -24.66
CA ARG A 55 5.02 -7.25 -25.65
C ARG A 55 6.15 -8.11 -26.23
N GLN A 56 6.32 -8.05 -27.54
CA GLN A 56 7.59 -8.45 -28.18
C GLN A 56 8.65 -7.41 -27.80
N MET A 57 9.38 -7.68 -26.73
CA MET A 57 10.48 -6.84 -26.27
C MET A 57 11.78 -7.27 -26.90
N SER A 58 12.64 -6.32 -27.24
CA SER A 58 14.04 -6.61 -27.59
C SER A 58 14.77 -7.24 -26.39
N GLY A 59 15.88 -7.94 -26.62
CA GLY A 59 16.67 -8.53 -25.55
C GLY A 59 17.15 -7.51 -24.49
N ALA A 60 17.50 -6.28 -24.92
CA ALA A 60 17.93 -5.20 -24.04
C ALA A 60 16.76 -4.69 -23.16
N GLU A 61 15.58 -4.49 -23.74
CA GLU A 61 14.36 -4.08 -23.00
C GLU A 61 13.93 -5.14 -22.00
N LEU A 62 14.01 -6.42 -22.37
CA LEU A 62 13.71 -7.54 -21.48
C LEU A 62 14.71 -7.61 -20.31
N GLY A 63 15.99 -7.37 -20.56
CA GLY A 63 17.03 -7.32 -19.53
C GLY A 63 16.78 -6.18 -18.52
N ALA A 64 16.51 -4.96 -19.00
CA ALA A 64 16.19 -3.82 -18.17
C ALA A 64 14.91 -4.03 -17.34
N ALA A 65 13.88 -4.63 -17.94
CA ALA A 65 12.64 -4.94 -17.29
C ALA A 65 12.78 -6.00 -16.19
N ARG A 66 13.58 -7.05 -16.42
CA ARG A 66 13.92 -8.04 -15.38
C ARG A 66 14.68 -7.43 -14.22
N ALA A 67 15.69 -6.60 -14.48
CA ALA A 67 16.44 -5.89 -13.45
C ALA A 67 15.53 -5.00 -12.60
N ALA A 68 14.60 -4.24 -13.22
CA ALA A 68 13.62 -3.43 -12.51
C ALA A 68 12.69 -4.28 -11.65
N SER A 69 12.22 -5.43 -12.16
CA SER A 69 11.36 -6.36 -11.42
C SER A 69 12.08 -6.96 -10.21
N GLU A 70 13.34 -7.35 -10.35
CA GLU A 70 14.16 -7.87 -9.26
C GLU A 70 14.44 -6.78 -8.21
N TYR A 71 14.72 -5.56 -8.64
CA TYR A 71 14.94 -4.42 -7.76
C TYR A 71 13.70 -4.09 -6.91
N LEU A 72 12.51 -4.12 -7.53
CA LEU A 72 11.23 -3.83 -6.86
C LEU A 72 10.64 -5.05 -6.13
N ALA A 73 11.25 -6.22 -6.22
CA ALA A 73 10.75 -7.40 -5.53
C ALA A 73 10.65 -7.18 -4.02
N GLY A 74 9.46 -7.39 -3.47
CA GLY A 74 9.16 -7.16 -2.05
C GLY A 74 8.94 -5.71 -1.66
N PHE A 75 8.82 -4.78 -2.63
CA PHE A 75 8.39 -3.42 -2.36
C PHE A 75 7.02 -3.43 -1.67
N PRO A 76 6.76 -2.52 -0.70
CA PRO A 76 5.49 -2.47 0.03
C PRO A 76 4.28 -2.38 -0.89
N ASP A 77 3.18 -3.02 -0.49
CA ASP A 77 1.95 -3.08 -1.29
C ASP A 77 1.34 -1.70 -1.53
N ILE A 78 1.43 -0.81 -0.54
CA ILE A 78 0.91 0.56 -0.62
C ILE A 78 1.93 1.53 -0.04
N CYS A 79 2.30 2.54 -0.82
CA CYS A 79 2.97 3.74 -0.33
C CYS A 79 2.05 4.93 -0.55
N CYS A 80 1.69 5.66 0.50
CA CYS A 80 0.89 6.86 0.39
C CYS A 80 1.64 8.09 0.89
N PHE A 81 1.21 9.26 0.41
CA PHE A 81 1.89 10.53 0.62
C PHE A 81 0.92 11.54 1.20
N TYR A 82 1.31 12.14 2.32
CA TYR A 82 0.50 13.15 2.96
C TYR A 82 1.35 14.32 3.45
N ARG A 83 1.14 15.49 2.84
CA ARG A 83 1.81 16.76 3.22
C ARG A 83 3.33 16.64 3.38
N GLY A 84 4.00 15.99 2.42
CA GLY A 84 5.45 15.81 2.41
C GLY A 84 5.97 14.65 3.30
N ARG A 85 5.09 13.87 3.89
CA ARG A 85 5.41 12.61 4.56
C ARG A 85 4.93 11.42 3.74
N TYR A 86 5.59 10.29 3.87
CA TYR A 86 5.15 9.04 3.27
C TYR A 86 4.90 7.98 4.35
N PHE A 87 3.97 7.08 4.05
CA PHE A 87 3.65 5.93 4.86
C PHE A 87 3.64 4.70 3.96
N ALA A 88 4.36 3.66 4.36
CA ALA A 88 4.47 2.42 3.60
C ALA A 88 3.80 1.28 4.38
N PHE A 89 2.93 0.54 3.71
CA PHE A 89 2.15 -0.55 4.28
C PHE A 89 2.38 -1.84 3.51
N GLU A 90 2.65 -2.90 4.23
CA GLU A 90 2.66 -4.26 3.72
C GLU A 90 1.40 -4.97 4.21
N LEU A 91 0.60 -5.46 3.28
CA LEU A 91 -0.67 -6.13 3.58
C LEU A 91 -0.45 -7.63 3.72
N LYS A 92 -1.01 -8.22 4.76
CA LYS A 92 -0.89 -9.65 5.04
C LYS A 92 -2.25 -10.25 5.37
N SER A 93 -2.48 -11.46 4.88
CA SER A 93 -3.54 -12.31 5.41
C SER A 93 -3.23 -12.71 6.86
N ALA A 94 -4.22 -13.29 7.56
CA ALA A 94 -4.08 -13.70 8.96
C ALA A 94 -2.87 -14.63 9.19
N LYS A 95 -2.49 -15.44 8.20
CA LYS A 95 -1.38 -16.41 8.25
C LYS A 95 -0.16 -16.00 7.42
N GLY A 96 -0.22 -14.86 6.71
CA GLY A 96 0.85 -14.38 5.86
C GLY A 96 2.10 -14.01 6.68
N VAL A 97 3.28 -14.26 6.11
CA VAL A 97 4.57 -13.90 6.69
C VAL A 97 5.38 -13.05 5.70
N PHE A 98 6.29 -12.24 6.22
CA PHE A 98 7.20 -11.48 5.37
C PHE A 98 8.15 -12.40 4.60
N THR A 99 8.26 -12.17 3.31
CA THR A 99 9.27 -12.81 2.47
C THR A 99 10.66 -12.20 2.73
N HIS A 100 11.71 -12.87 2.25
CA HIS A 100 13.08 -12.35 2.34
C HIS A 100 13.21 -10.96 1.68
N ASN A 101 12.62 -10.76 0.50
CA ASN A 101 12.67 -9.50 -0.22
C ASN A 101 11.91 -8.37 0.51
N GLN A 102 10.77 -8.66 1.11
CA GLN A 102 10.02 -7.70 1.92
C GLN A 102 10.82 -7.27 3.15
N ARG A 103 11.52 -8.19 3.81
CA ARG A 103 12.42 -7.88 4.94
C ARG A 103 13.60 -7.01 4.53
N LYS A 104 14.09 -7.16 3.28
CA LYS A 104 15.14 -6.29 2.73
C LYS A 104 14.64 -4.84 2.68
N TRP A 105 13.44 -4.60 2.17
CA TRP A 105 12.85 -3.27 2.11
C TRP A 105 12.61 -2.66 3.50
N GLN A 106 12.23 -3.46 4.49
CA GLN A 106 12.04 -2.99 5.88
C GLN A 106 13.32 -2.43 6.52
N ARG A 107 14.50 -2.73 6.00
CA ARG A 107 15.75 -2.13 6.47
C ARG A 107 15.98 -0.73 5.94
N ASP A 108 15.47 -0.45 4.75
CA ASP A 108 15.72 0.79 4.03
C ASP A 108 14.60 1.81 4.20
N ILE A 109 13.37 1.34 4.40
CA ILE A 109 12.19 2.18 4.64
C ILE A 109 11.36 1.63 5.81
N LEU A 110 10.67 2.53 6.50
CA LEU A 110 9.73 2.13 7.55
C LEU A 110 8.45 1.59 6.92
N VAL A 111 8.25 0.27 7.03
CA VAL A 111 7.07 -0.43 6.52
C VAL A 111 6.25 -0.94 7.68
N THR A 112 4.95 -0.66 7.67
CA THR A 112 4.00 -1.13 8.68
C THR A 112 3.17 -2.28 8.15
N GLU A 113 3.18 -3.39 8.87
CA GLU A 113 2.34 -4.54 8.56
C GLU A 113 0.88 -4.27 8.91
N ILE A 114 -0.01 -4.58 7.97
CA ILE A 114 -1.45 -4.43 8.11
C ILE A 114 -2.13 -5.77 7.81
N ARG A 115 -2.96 -6.24 8.73
CA ARG A 115 -3.70 -7.49 8.60
C ARG A 115 -5.22 -7.31 8.52
N ASP A 116 -5.71 -6.12 8.85
CA ASP A 116 -7.12 -5.78 8.78
C ASP A 116 -7.34 -4.30 8.46
N PHE A 117 -8.50 -3.99 7.92
CA PHE A 117 -8.83 -2.66 7.45
C PHE A 117 -9.01 -1.63 8.59
N GLU A 118 -9.52 -2.03 9.74
CA GLU A 118 -9.74 -1.10 10.86
C GLU A 118 -8.40 -0.62 11.43
N THR A 119 -7.42 -1.52 11.53
CA THR A 119 -6.05 -1.17 11.92
C THR A 119 -5.42 -0.19 10.92
N PHE A 120 -5.54 -0.46 9.61
CA PHE A 120 -5.07 0.47 8.56
C PHE A 120 -5.68 1.85 8.72
N LYS A 121 -7.01 1.93 8.82
CA LYS A 121 -7.76 3.17 8.97
C LYS A 121 -7.32 3.95 10.20
N MET A 122 -7.26 3.28 11.35
CA MET A 122 -6.86 3.89 12.62
C MET A 122 -5.45 4.49 12.55
N LEU A 123 -4.49 3.74 12.02
CA LEU A 123 -3.10 4.19 11.92
C LEU A 123 -2.96 5.35 10.94
N LEU A 124 -3.59 5.27 9.77
CA LEU A 124 -3.54 6.32 8.77
C LEU A 124 -4.15 7.62 9.30
N ASP A 125 -5.32 7.56 9.94
CA ASP A 125 -5.99 8.74 10.51
C ASP A 125 -5.15 9.37 11.62
N LYS A 126 -4.56 8.55 12.50
CA LYS A 126 -3.65 9.01 13.55
C LYS A 126 -2.44 9.74 12.96
N TRP A 127 -1.77 9.14 11.98
CA TRP A 127 -0.57 9.71 11.39
C TRP A 127 -0.85 10.98 10.58
N CYS A 128 -1.95 11.04 9.85
CA CYS A 128 -2.36 12.27 9.18
C CYS A 128 -2.59 13.40 10.19
N LYS A 129 -3.23 13.11 11.32
CA LYS A 129 -3.44 14.08 12.39
C LYS A 129 -2.11 14.56 13.00
N GLU A 130 -1.19 13.65 13.28
CA GLU A 130 0.15 13.97 13.80
C GLU A 130 0.94 14.88 12.84
N VAL A 131 0.86 14.62 11.52
CA VAL A 131 1.46 15.48 10.50
C VAL A 131 0.82 16.87 10.49
N ASP A 132 -0.51 16.97 10.58
CA ASP A 132 -1.21 18.25 10.64
C ASP A 132 -0.82 19.07 11.86
N GLU A 133 -0.76 18.44 13.03
CA GLU A 133 -0.34 19.08 14.29
C GLU A 133 1.12 19.55 14.21
N TRP A 134 2.00 18.76 13.62
CA TRP A 134 3.41 19.14 13.42
C TRP A 134 3.54 20.36 12.49
N ILE A 135 2.80 20.41 11.38
CA ILE A 135 2.79 21.54 10.46
C ILE A 135 2.28 22.81 11.15
N LEU A 136 1.23 22.70 11.98
CA LEU A 136 0.72 23.83 12.74
C LEU A 136 1.76 24.39 13.72
N LYS A 137 2.50 23.52 14.41
CA LYS A 137 3.60 23.92 15.30
C LYS A 137 4.71 24.64 14.55
N LEU A 138 5.11 24.15 13.36
CA LEU A 138 6.13 24.81 12.54
C LEU A 138 5.72 26.23 12.09
N LYS A 139 4.45 26.43 11.77
CA LYS A 139 3.94 27.75 11.36
C LYS A 139 3.76 28.72 12.52
N ALA A 140 3.66 28.23 13.75
CA ALA A 140 3.51 29.05 14.95
C ALA A 140 4.86 29.49 15.55
N THR A 141 5.99 28.95 15.05
CA THR A 141 7.32 29.35 15.48
C THR A 141 7.77 30.56 14.67
N PRO A 142 8.03 31.74 15.29
CA PRO A 142 8.43 32.95 14.58
C PRO A 142 9.79 32.84 13.89
#